data_5ca190f8814a7557aaa9f8c82de6d816
#
_entry.id   5ca190f8814a7557aaa9f8c82de6d816
#
_cell.length_a   1.000
_cell.length_b   1.000
_cell.length_c   1.000
_cell.angle_alpha   90.00
_cell.angle_beta   90.00
_cell.angle_gamma   90.00
#
_symmetry.space_group_name_H-M   'P 1'
#
loop_
_entity.id
_entity.type
_entity.pdbx_description
1 polymer ?
#
loop_
_entity_poly.entity_id
_entity_poly.type
_entity_poly.pdbx_seq_one_letter_code
_entity_poly.pdbx_strand_id
1 'polypeptide(L)'
;MITDATELRRALEEGATLPADWYWDHDVARLEEERVFARSWQYVGPAERGARPPTGAKAETWGPLVFANNDPDAAPLVETLGEVPGIVASGGVDVSELRFRERVEWEIPANWKVAIENYLECYHCPVAHPGFSKVMDVDPDAYLLRSHGVCSTQLAPVKESARSGKGPAYVANGAVTQAQYHFVWPNTTVNVEAGPMNMSVDITRPGGAERTIGLTDYYFAEGVDDETVRGIMEFANQVGLEDAALVASVQRGLGSGMIPHGRLLLSSEHLIQHFENLVFAALTR
;
A
#
# COMPACT_ATOMS: atom_id res chain seq x y z
N MET A 1 -23.43 10.75 -9.32
CA MET A 1 -23.13 11.47 -10.59
C MET A 1 -22.02 12.45 -10.31
N ILE A 2 -20.93 12.42 -11.09
CA ILE A 2 -19.80 13.35 -10.93
C ILE A 2 -20.33 14.75 -11.24
N THR A 3 -20.62 15.51 -10.19
CA THR A 3 -21.02 16.89 -10.28
C THR A 3 -19.77 17.68 -10.67
N ASP A 4 -19.77 18.37 -11.77
CA ASP A 4 -18.69 19.20 -12.34
C ASP A 4 -17.24 18.77 -12.00
N ALA A 5 -16.61 18.00 -12.90
CA ALA A 5 -15.23 17.51 -12.74
C ALA A 5 -14.21 18.66 -12.52
N THR A 6 -14.52 19.87 -12.99
CA THR A 6 -13.66 21.05 -12.83
C THR A 6 -13.70 21.55 -11.38
N GLU A 7 -14.87 21.57 -10.77
CA GLU A 7 -15.05 21.98 -9.37
C GLU A 7 -14.39 20.97 -8.43
N LEU A 8 -14.60 19.66 -8.68
CA LEU A 8 -13.97 18.61 -7.87
C LEU A 8 -12.45 18.66 -7.96
N ARG A 9 -11.90 18.86 -9.17
CA ARG A 9 -10.43 19.00 -9.33
C ARG A 9 -9.89 20.14 -8.46
N ARG A 10 -10.53 21.30 -8.50
CA ARG A 10 -10.11 22.45 -7.68
C ARG A 10 -10.20 22.15 -6.19
N ALA A 11 -11.26 21.47 -5.75
CA ALA A 11 -11.42 21.08 -4.35
C ALA A 11 -10.31 20.14 -3.89
N LEU A 12 -9.94 19.13 -4.70
CA LEU A 12 -8.81 18.24 -4.43
C LEU A 12 -7.48 19.00 -4.34
N GLU A 13 -7.24 19.95 -5.24
CA GLU A 13 -6.04 20.83 -5.19
C GLU A 13 -5.98 21.64 -3.89
N GLU A 14 -7.13 22.06 -3.36
CA GLU A 14 -7.27 22.78 -2.10
C GLU A 14 -7.27 21.88 -0.85
N GLY A 15 -7.10 20.56 -1.02
CA GLY A 15 -7.01 19.57 0.06
C GLY A 15 -8.36 19.05 0.55
N ALA A 16 -9.44 19.16 -0.22
CA ALA A 16 -10.62 18.35 0.04
C ALA A 16 -10.34 16.90 -0.37
N THR A 17 -11.03 15.93 0.25
CA THR A 17 -11.00 14.52 -0.17
C THR A 17 -11.95 14.29 -1.35
N LEU A 18 -11.87 13.09 -1.95
CA LEU A 18 -12.91 12.60 -2.85
C LEU A 18 -14.29 12.66 -2.18
N PRO A 19 -15.38 12.79 -2.95
CA PRO A 19 -16.73 12.79 -2.41
C PRO A 19 -17.03 11.50 -1.62
N ALA A 20 -17.69 11.62 -0.48
CA ALA A 20 -17.96 10.49 0.40
C ALA A 20 -18.77 9.37 -0.28
N ASP A 21 -19.65 9.72 -1.22
CA ASP A 21 -20.43 8.75 -1.99
C ASP A 21 -19.55 7.87 -2.90
N TRP A 22 -18.35 8.30 -3.28
CA TRP A 22 -17.41 7.46 -4.04
C TRP A 22 -16.91 6.24 -3.26
N TYR A 23 -17.11 6.21 -1.94
CA TYR A 23 -16.66 5.10 -1.09
C TYR A 23 -17.76 4.07 -0.78
N TRP A 24 -18.98 4.28 -1.27
CA TRP A 24 -20.08 3.34 -1.06
C TRP A 24 -21.05 3.20 -2.26
N ASP A 25 -20.94 4.06 -3.28
CA ASP A 25 -21.76 3.99 -4.48
C ASP A 25 -21.33 2.82 -5.37
N HIS A 26 -22.29 1.93 -5.68
CA HIS A 26 -22.05 0.77 -6.53
C HIS A 26 -21.74 1.11 -7.99
N ASP A 27 -22.24 2.24 -8.51
CA ASP A 27 -21.93 2.69 -9.87
C ASP A 27 -20.48 3.20 -9.95
N VAL A 28 -19.99 3.86 -8.90
CA VAL A 28 -18.56 4.23 -8.80
C VAL A 28 -17.69 2.98 -8.73
N ALA A 29 -18.06 1.99 -7.90
CA ALA A 29 -17.32 0.73 -7.81
C ALA A 29 -17.23 0.02 -9.17
N ARG A 30 -18.31 0.03 -9.97
CA ARG A 30 -18.30 -0.53 -11.34
C ARG A 30 -17.38 0.25 -12.28
N LEU A 31 -17.35 1.58 -12.18
CA LEU A 31 -16.43 2.42 -12.96
C LEU A 31 -14.96 2.18 -12.56
N GLU A 32 -14.68 1.95 -11.29
CA GLU A 32 -13.34 1.58 -10.81
C GLU A 32 -12.87 0.27 -11.42
N GLU A 33 -13.75 -0.76 -11.48
CA GLU A 33 -13.42 -2.03 -12.12
C GLU A 33 -13.04 -1.84 -13.60
N GLU A 34 -13.83 -1.04 -14.34
CA GLU A 34 -13.65 -0.80 -15.76
C GLU A 34 -12.46 0.12 -16.09
N ARG A 35 -12.21 1.16 -15.28
CA ARG A 35 -11.29 2.25 -15.62
C ARG A 35 -10.00 2.23 -14.81
N VAL A 36 -10.01 1.58 -13.66
CA VAL A 36 -8.85 1.45 -12.78
C VAL A 36 -8.27 0.05 -12.89
N PHE A 37 -8.97 -0.96 -12.38
CA PHE A 37 -8.41 -2.31 -12.23
C PHE A 37 -8.20 -3.03 -13.56
N ALA A 38 -9.11 -2.90 -14.52
CA ALA A 38 -8.96 -3.51 -15.83
C ALA A 38 -7.84 -2.90 -16.68
N ARG A 39 -7.35 -1.72 -16.34
CA ARG A 39 -6.35 -0.95 -17.11
C ARG A 39 -5.02 -0.75 -16.40
N SER A 40 -4.84 -1.36 -15.25
CA SER A 40 -3.63 -1.20 -14.44
C SER A 40 -2.93 -2.53 -14.22
N TRP A 41 -1.63 -2.47 -13.97
CA TRP A 41 -0.87 -3.63 -13.55
C TRP A 41 -1.34 -4.13 -12.19
N GLN A 42 -1.66 -5.41 -12.13
CA GLN A 42 -2.12 -6.09 -10.92
C GLN A 42 -1.11 -7.14 -10.51
N TYR A 43 -0.69 -7.15 -9.26
CA TYR A 43 0.09 -8.25 -8.72
C TYR A 43 -0.75 -9.54 -8.69
N VAL A 44 -0.21 -10.61 -9.27
CA VAL A 44 -0.89 -11.91 -9.40
C VAL A 44 -0.41 -12.90 -8.34
N GLY A 45 0.85 -12.82 -7.97
CA GLY A 45 1.46 -13.71 -6.99
C GLY A 45 2.89 -14.10 -7.31
N PRO A 46 3.47 -15.02 -6.51
CA PRO A 46 4.84 -15.49 -6.68
C PRO A 46 4.99 -16.44 -7.87
N ALA A 47 6.01 -16.19 -8.71
CA ALA A 47 6.32 -17.04 -9.87
C ALA A 47 6.59 -18.49 -9.48
N GLU A 48 7.31 -18.72 -8.40
CA GLU A 48 7.66 -20.05 -7.89
C GLU A 48 6.47 -20.87 -7.40
N ARG A 49 5.33 -20.21 -7.09
CA ARG A 49 4.06 -20.86 -6.72
C ARG A 49 3.16 -21.05 -7.93
N GLY A 50 3.68 -20.80 -9.13
CA GLY A 50 2.94 -20.97 -10.37
C GLY A 50 1.87 -19.90 -10.60
N ALA A 51 2.07 -18.68 -10.08
CA ALA A 51 1.20 -17.55 -10.37
C ALA A 51 1.02 -17.40 -11.88
N ARG A 52 -0.23 -17.40 -12.34
CA ARG A 52 -0.56 -17.32 -13.77
C ARG A 52 -1.44 -16.11 -14.04
N PRO A 53 -1.03 -15.24 -14.95
CA PRO A 53 -1.87 -14.15 -15.40
C PRO A 53 -3.15 -14.70 -16.05
N PRO A 54 -4.25 -13.93 -16.04
CA PRO A 54 -5.45 -14.24 -16.80
C PRO A 54 -5.15 -14.47 -18.29
N THR A 55 -5.90 -15.35 -18.95
CA THR A 55 -5.71 -15.64 -20.37
C THR A 55 -5.91 -14.36 -21.19
N GLY A 56 -4.94 -14.02 -22.02
CA GLY A 56 -4.95 -12.82 -22.87
C GLY A 56 -4.40 -11.54 -22.23
N ALA A 57 -4.14 -11.54 -20.92
CA ALA A 57 -3.49 -10.40 -20.27
C ALA A 57 -2.00 -10.33 -20.62
N LYS A 58 -1.45 -9.11 -20.66
CA LYS A 58 0.01 -8.91 -20.61
C LYS A 58 0.52 -9.42 -19.27
N ALA A 59 1.74 -9.99 -19.27
CA ALA A 59 2.39 -10.45 -18.04
C ALA A 59 3.85 -10.04 -18.04
N GLU A 60 4.28 -9.44 -16.94
CA GLU A 60 5.66 -9.06 -16.69
C GLU A 60 6.05 -9.40 -15.25
N THR A 61 7.34 -9.41 -14.96
CA THR A 61 7.85 -9.78 -13.64
C THR A 61 8.81 -8.74 -13.09
N TRP A 62 8.83 -8.63 -11.77
CA TRP A 62 9.87 -7.95 -11.02
C TRP A 62 10.41 -8.91 -9.96
N GLY A 63 11.59 -9.48 -10.22
CA GLY A 63 12.11 -10.60 -9.42
C GLY A 63 11.13 -11.78 -9.39
N PRO A 64 10.76 -12.30 -8.21
CA PRO A 64 9.80 -13.39 -8.08
C PRO A 64 8.34 -12.97 -8.24
N LEU A 65 8.06 -11.67 -8.39
CA LEU A 65 6.71 -11.11 -8.45
C LEU A 65 6.17 -11.15 -9.87
N VAL A 66 4.99 -11.72 -10.06
CA VAL A 66 4.27 -11.74 -11.34
C VAL A 66 3.18 -10.67 -11.33
N PHE A 67 3.15 -9.85 -12.36
CA PHE A 67 2.11 -8.86 -12.61
C PHE A 67 1.39 -9.15 -13.91
N ALA A 68 0.12 -8.76 -13.98
CA ALA A 68 -0.69 -8.86 -15.18
C ALA A 68 -1.45 -7.55 -15.45
N ASN A 69 -1.70 -7.25 -16.71
CA ASN A 69 -2.53 -6.13 -17.13
C ASN A 69 -3.44 -6.56 -18.29
N ASN A 70 -4.74 -6.32 -18.14
CA ASN A 70 -5.72 -6.67 -19.17
C ASN A 70 -5.76 -5.65 -20.33
N ASP A 71 -5.18 -4.46 -20.17
CA ASP A 71 -5.08 -3.48 -21.25
C ASP A 71 -4.01 -3.91 -22.26
N PRO A 72 -4.39 -4.18 -23.54
CA PRO A 72 -3.41 -4.55 -24.56
C PRO A 72 -2.41 -3.42 -24.88
N ASP A 73 -2.78 -2.18 -24.57
CA ASP A 73 -1.95 -1.00 -24.81
C ASP A 73 -1.19 -0.54 -23.56
N ALA A 74 -1.23 -1.32 -22.47
CA ALA A 74 -0.52 -0.99 -21.24
C ALA A 74 0.97 -0.74 -21.50
N ALA A 75 1.50 0.33 -20.92
CA ALA A 75 2.95 0.58 -20.90
C ALA A 75 3.68 -0.55 -20.13
N PRO A 76 4.98 -0.76 -20.36
CA PRO A 76 5.76 -1.75 -19.62
C PRO A 76 5.63 -1.58 -18.10
N LEU A 77 5.66 -2.69 -17.37
CA LEU A 77 5.57 -2.69 -15.89
C LEU A 77 6.63 -1.78 -15.24
N VAL A 78 7.83 -1.77 -15.79
CA VAL A 78 8.94 -0.94 -15.27
C VAL A 78 8.60 0.54 -15.25
N GLU A 79 7.78 1.03 -16.17
CA GLU A 79 7.34 2.43 -16.18
C GLU A 79 6.33 2.70 -15.02
N THR A 80 5.46 1.72 -14.72
CA THR A 80 4.55 1.81 -13.56
C THR A 80 5.31 1.73 -12.24
N LEU A 81 6.28 0.82 -12.11
CA LEU A 81 7.11 0.69 -10.90
C LEU A 81 8.00 1.92 -10.67
N GLY A 82 8.39 2.61 -11.74
CA GLY A 82 9.16 3.84 -11.67
C GLY A 82 10.45 3.70 -10.85
N GLU A 83 10.57 4.50 -9.80
CA GLU A 83 11.76 4.51 -8.93
C GLU A 83 11.77 3.39 -7.88
N VAL A 84 10.64 2.73 -7.62
CA VAL A 84 10.50 1.73 -6.53
C VAL A 84 11.59 0.65 -6.58
N PRO A 85 11.90 0.00 -7.71
CA PRO A 85 12.96 -1.02 -7.76
C PRO A 85 14.34 -0.49 -7.34
N GLY A 86 14.67 0.73 -7.75
CA GLY A 86 15.94 1.37 -7.40
C GLY A 86 16.02 1.73 -5.91
N ILE A 87 14.92 2.18 -5.31
CA ILE A 87 14.86 2.52 -3.88
C ILE A 87 14.98 1.23 -3.04
N VAL A 88 14.24 0.18 -3.40
CA VAL A 88 14.30 -1.14 -2.73
C VAL A 88 15.73 -1.69 -2.78
N ALA A 89 16.37 -1.66 -3.95
CA ALA A 89 17.75 -2.14 -4.10
C ALA A 89 18.76 -1.30 -3.29
N SER A 90 18.60 0.03 -3.28
CA SER A 90 19.49 0.91 -2.48
C SER A 90 19.32 0.70 -0.97
N GLY A 91 18.18 0.20 -0.53
CA GLY A 91 17.89 -0.18 0.85
C GLY A 91 18.44 -1.53 1.28
N GLY A 92 19.16 -2.23 0.39
CA GLY A 92 19.81 -3.51 0.70
C GLY A 92 19.01 -4.76 0.33
N VAL A 93 18.00 -4.63 -0.53
CA VAL A 93 17.19 -5.77 -0.98
C VAL A 93 17.46 -6.08 -2.46
N ASP A 94 18.09 -7.21 -2.73
CA ASP A 94 18.11 -7.81 -4.06
C ASP A 94 16.87 -8.69 -4.24
N VAL A 95 15.89 -8.18 -4.98
CA VAL A 95 14.60 -8.84 -5.18
C VAL A 95 14.77 -10.22 -5.86
N SER A 96 15.83 -10.44 -6.64
CA SER A 96 16.09 -11.72 -7.30
C SER A 96 16.50 -12.84 -6.35
N GLU A 97 17.01 -12.49 -5.17
CA GLU A 97 17.40 -13.43 -4.13
C GLU A 97 16.26 -13.78 -3.16
N LEU A 98 15.14 -13.10 -3.26
CA LEU A 98 13.99 -13.35 -2.41
C LEU A 98 13.23 -14.61 -2.84
N ARG A 99 12.76 -15.36 -1.84
CA ARG A 99 11.93 -16.55 -2.01
C ARG A 99 10.61 -16.37 -1.28
N PHE A 100 9.53 -16.82 -1.90
CA PHE A 100 8.21 -16.82 -1.27
C PHE A 100 8.22 -17.68 -0.01
N ARG A 101 7.68 -17.16 1.06
CA ARG A 101 7.61 -17.88 2.34
C ARG A 101 6.19 -18.23 2.72
N GLU A 102 5.29 -17.26 2.77
CA GLU A 102 3.93 -17.43 3.25
C GLU A 102 2.97 -16.41 2.63
N ARG A 103 1.70 -16.79 2.53
CA ARG A 103 0.58 -15.93 2.16
C ARG A 103 -0.40 -15.81 3.31
N VAL A 104 -0.80 -14.59 3.60
CA VAL A 104 -1.89 -14.28 4.52
C VAL A 104 -3.01 -13.62 3.73
N GLU A 105 -4.24 -14.11 3.87
CA GLU A 105 -5.43 -13.48 3.31
C GLU A 105 -6.17 -12.71 4.42
N TRP A 106 -6.72 -11.55 4.08
CA TRP A 106 -7.41 -10.68 5.01
C TRP A 106 -8.58 -9.96 4.35
N GLU A 107 -9.48 -9.47 5.19
CA GLU A 107 -10.66 -8.74 4.77
C GLU A 107 -10.93 -7.57 5.70
N ILE A 108 -11.38 -6.43 5.13
CA ILE A 108 -11.77 -5.24 5.87
C ILE A 108 -13.17 -4.81 5.40
N PRO A 109 -14.13 -4.51 6.32
CA PRO A 109 -15.45 -3.98 5.98
C PRO A 109 -15.36 -2.48 5.66
N ALA A 110 -14.66 -2.15 4.59
CA ALA A 110 -14.45 -0.79 4.07
C ALA A 110 -14.11 -0.82 2.59
N ASN A 111 -14.28 0.31 1.92
CA ASN A 111 -13.87 0.52 0.55
C ASN A 111 -12.33 0.42 0.42
N TRP A 112 -11.84 -0.12 -0.68
CA TRP A 112 -10.42 -0.29 -0.96
C TRP A 112 -9.63 1.02 -0.91
N LYS A 113 -10.25 2.15 -1.27
CA LYS A 113 -9.61 3.46 -1.21
C LYS A 113 -9.30 3.86 0.22
N VAL A 114 -10.23 3.64 1.16
CA VAL A 114 -9.98 3.94 2.59
C VAL A 114 -8.80 3.15 3.13
N ALA A 115 -8.63 1.88 2.72
CA ALA A 115 -7.49 1.07 3.12
C ALA A 115 -6.16 1.61 2.54
N ILE A 116 -6.16 2.04 1.27
CA ILE A 116 -4.97 2.66 0.65
C ILE A 116 -4.67 4.03 1.26
N GLU A 117 -5.68 4.86 1.50
CA GLU A 117 -5.51 6.18 2.14
C GLU A 117 -4.90 6.07 3.54
N ASN A 118 -5.35 5.10 4.34
CA ASN A 118 -4.76 4.82 5.65
C ASN A 118 -3.27 4.43 5.55
N TYR A 119 -2.90 3.67 4.53
CA TYR A 119 -1.51 3.28 4.28
C TYR A 119 -0.62 4.46 3.84
N LEU A 120 -1.18 5.49 3.21
CA LEU A 120 -0.42 6.57 2.55
C LEU A 120 0.00 7.72 3.48
N GLU A 121 -0.16 7.58 4.79
CA GLU A 121 0.30 8.56 5.76
C GLU A 121 0.76 7.86 7.04
N CYS A 122 1.42 8.56 7.95
CA CYS A 122 1.81 8.05 9.26
C CYS A 122 1.49 9.06 10.38
N TYR A 123 0.58 9.99 10.12
CA TYR A 123 0.13 10.95 11.13
C TYR A 123 -0.61 10.27 12.28
N HIS A 124 -1.33 9.16 11.98
CA HIS A 124 -2.00 8.32 12.96
C HIS A 124 -1.05 7.39 13.74
N CYS A 125 0.12 7.06 13.18
CA CYS A 125 1.02 6.03 13.72
C CYS A 125 1.37 6.19 15.21
N PRO A 126 1.69 7.39 15.72
CA PRO A 126 2.04 7.54 17.14
C PRO A 126 0.92 7.14 18.10
N VAL A 127 -0.34 7.25 17.65
CA VAL A 127 -1.54 6.98 18.46
C VAL A 127 -2.05 5.56 18.23
N ALA A 128 -2.13 5.15 16.97
CA ALA A 128 -2.73 3.88 16.58
C ALA A 128 -1.77 2.69 16.72
N HIS A 129 -0.47 2.90 16.47
CA HIS A 129 0.53 1.84 16.40
C HIS A 129 1.64 2.00 17.44
N PRO A 130 1.36 1.77 18.73
CA PRO A 130 2.36 1.93 19.79
C PRO A 130 3.52 0.93 19.65
N GLY A 131 3.29 -0.26 19.06
CA GLY A 131 4.31 -1.24 18.74
C GLY A 131 5.24 -0.76 17.63
N PHE A 132 4.68 -0.30 16.53
CA PHE A 132 5.40 0.26 15.39
C PHE A 132 6.24 1.48 15.80
N SER A 133 5.64 2.43 16.52
CA SER A 133 6.29 3.65 16.99
C SER A 133 7.42 3.41 18.03
N LYS A 134 7.51 2.22 18.62
CA LYS A 134 8.67 1.83 19.45
C LYS A 134 9.86 1.35 18.62
N VAL A 135 9.61 0.84 17.43
CA VAL A 135 10.64 0.33 16.51
C VAL A 135 11.06 1.40 15.51
N MET A 136 10.08 2.03 14.85
CA MET A 136 10.30 3.05 13.82
C MET A 136 10.27 4.46 14.42
N ASP A 137 11.09 5.32 13.84
CA ASP A 137 11.02 6.75 14.14
C ASP A 137 9.93 7.38 13.26
N VAL A 138 8.81 7.71 13.90
CA VAL A 138 7.63 8.29 13.26
C VAL A 138 7.55 9.81 13.43
N ASP A 139 8.65 10.44 13.87
CA ASP A 139 8.75 11.90 13.90
C ASP A 139 8.61 12.43 12.46
N PRO A 140 7.74 13.42 12.21
CA PRO A 140 7.53 13.98 10.87
C PRO A 140 8.82 14.52 10.20
N ASP A 141 9.80 14.94 10.97
CA ASP A 141 11.09 15.42 10.45
C ASP A 141 12.03 14.25 10.06
N ALA A 142 11.77 13.04 10.55
CA ALA A 142 12.56 11.84 10.28
C ALA A 142 11.89 10.90 9.27
N TYR A 143 10.56 10.81 9.30
CA TYR A 143 9.76 9.93 8.46
C TYR A 143 9.53 10.57 7.09
N LEU A 144 10.15 10.02 6.04
CA LEU A 144 10.06 10.58 4.69
C LEU A 144 8.80 10.10 3.97
N LEU A 145 8.05 11.05 3.42
CA LEU A 145 6.91 10.81 2.51
C LEU A 145 7.21 11.42 1.14
N ARG A 146 7.15 10.65 0.06
CA ARG A 146 7.42 11.13 -1.30
C ARG A 146 6.55 10.45 -2.36
N SER A 147 5.88 11.24 -3.21
CA SER A 147 5.23 10.74 -4.42
C SER A 147 6.15 10.83 -5.63
N HIS A 148 6.06 9.88 -6.55
CA HIS A 148 6.80 9.85 -7.80
C HIS A 148 6.05 9.04 -8.89
N GLY A 149 5.78 9.67 -10.03
CA GLY A 149 4.96 9.05 -11.08
C GLY A 149 3.58 8.63 -10.55
N VAL A 150 3.25 7.35 -10.65
CA VAL A 150 2.01 6.76 -10.11
C VAL A 150 2.26 5.98 -8.80
N CYS A 151 3.42 6.20 -8.20
CA CYS A 151 3.85 5.55 -6.97
C CYS A 151 4.04 6.55 -5.84
N SER A 152 4.12 6.04 -4.63
CA SER A 152 4.65 6.77 -3.49
C SER A 152 5.55 5.90 -2.63
N THR A 153 6.41 6.55 -1.87
CA THR A 153 7.40 5.91 -1.00
C THR A 153 7.40 6.58 0.36
N GLN A 154 7.40 5.77 1.38
CA GLN A 154 7.61 6.16 2.77
C GLN A 154 8.88 5.47 3.26
N LEU A 155 9.77 6.21 3.93
CA LEU A 155 11.00 5.67 4.52
C LEU A 155 11.00 5.94 6.01
N ALA A 156 11.04 4.87 6.80
CA ALA A 156 10.99 4.91 8.26
C ALA A 156 12.36 4.55 8.85
N PRO A 157 13.07 5.49 9.46
CA PRO A 157 14.29 5.17 10.21
C PRO A 157 13.98 4.27 11.40
N VAL A 158 14.90 3.35 11.70
CA VAL A 158 14.78 2.45 12.85
C VAL A 158 15.44 3.09 14.07
N LYS A 159 14.74 3.11 15.19
CA LYS A 159 15.28 3.59 16.47
C LYS A 159 16.44 2.71 16.96
N GLU A 160 17.47 3.33 17.52
CA GLU A 160 18.63 2.61 18.03
C GLU A 160 18.28 1.56 19.11
N SER A 161 17.26 1.83 19.92
CA SER A 161 16.74 0.88 20.91
C SER A 161 16.22 -0.41 20.29
N ALA A 162 15.64 -0.35 19.11
CA ALA A 162 15.14 -1.54 18.41
C ALA A 162 16.28 -2.36 17.78
N ARG A 163 17.37 -1.70 17.33
CA ARG A 163 18.58 -2.36 16.79
C ARG A 163 19.35 -3.13 17.85
N SER A 164 19.36 -2.65 19.09
CA SER A 164 20.12 -3.24 20.19
C SER A 164 19.44 -4.45 20.84
N GLY A 165 18.32 -4.95 20.33
CA GLY A 165 17.54 -6.05 20.90
C GLY A 165 16.83 -5.72 22.20
N LYS A 166 16.77 -4.46 22.58
CA LYS A 166 16.01 -3.95 23.75
C LYS A 166 14.61 -3.49 23.39
N GLY A 167 14.23 -3.65 22.11
CA GLY A 167 12.92 -3.30 21.59
C GLY A 167 11.89 -4.40 21.79
N PRO A 168 10.60 -4.08 21.61
CA PRO A 168 9.51 -4.96 22.06
C PRO A 168 9.02 -6.00 21.05
N ALA A 169 9.35 -5.93 19.78
CA ALA A 169 8.70 -6.78 18.77
C ALA A 169 9.66 -7.75 18.08
N TYR A 170 10.68 -7.26 17.41
CA TYR A 170 11.71 -8.07 16.78
C TYR A 170 13.02 -7.28 16.74
N VAL A 171 14.12 -7.98 16.52
CA VAL A 171 15.44 -7.35 16.42
C VAL A 171 15.63 -6.84 14.99
N ALA A 172 15.50 -5.53 14.81
CA ALA A 172 15.68 -4.85 13.52
C ALA A 172 17.19 -4.74 13.14
N ASN A 173 17.89 -5.88 13.12
CA ASN A 173 19.31 -5.95 12.82
C ASN A 173 19.57 -6.83 11.59
N GLY A 174 20.27 -6.30 10.60
CA GLY A 174 20.55 -7.05 9.37
C GLY A 174 21.00 -6.15 8.23
N ALA A 175 20.88 -6.64 7.01
CA ALA A 175 21.26 -5.95 5.79
C ALA A 175 20.36 -4.72 5.53
N VAL A 176 19.09 -4.79 5.90
CA VAL A 176 18.12 -3.70 5.74
C VAL A 176 18.13 -2.84 7.00
N THR A 177 18.55 -1.59 6.85
CA THR A 177 18.73 -0.67 7.98
C THR A 177 17.62 0.35 8.15
N GLN A 178 16.70 0.43 7.18
CA GLN A 178 15.57 1.36 7.16
C GLN A 178 14.35 0.64 6.60
N ALA A 179 13.20 0.76 7.23
CA ALA A 179 11.98 0.24 6.67
C ALA A 179 11.49 1.10 5.51
N GLN A 180 10.86 0.47 4.53
CA GLN A 180 10.37 1.09 3.31
C GLN A 180 8.95 0.62 3.05
N TYR A 181 8.06 1.56 2.72
CA TYR A 181 6.66 1.29 2.41
C TYR A 181 6.33 1.99 1.09
N HIS A 182 6.10 1.20 0.03
CA HIS A 182 5.86 1.72 -1.31
C HIS A 182 4.45 1.40 -1.75
N PHE A 183 3.76 2.40 -2.25
CA PHE A 183 2.52 2.22 -2.99
C PHE A 183 2.81 2.22 -4.49
N VAL A 184 2.23 1.27 -5.21
CA VAL A 184 2.22 1.16 -6.67
C VAL A 184 0.77 1.14 -7.14
N TRP A 185 0.40 2.11 -7.96
CA TRP A 185 -0.94 2.23 -8.51
C TRP A 185 -1.42 0.93 -9.18
N PRO A 186 -2.70 0.53 -8.97
CA PRO A 186 -3.71 1.25 -8.19
C PRO A 186 -3.82 0.78 -6.73
N ASN A 187 -3.31 -0.42 -6.38
CA ASN A 187 -3.71 -1.13 -5.17
C ASN A 187 -2.66 -2.12 -4.66
N THR A 188 -1.43 -2.00 -5.13
CA THR A 188 -0.33 -2.85 -4.67
C THR A 188 0.56 -2.07 -3.71
N THR A 189 0.90 -2.66 -2.58
CA THR A 189 1.93 -2.12 -1.69
C THR A 189 3.10 -3.09 -1.59
N VAL A 190 4.30 -2.54 -1.48
CA VAL A 190 5.55 -3.28 -1.34
C VAL A 190 6.24 -2.77 -0.09
N ASN A 191 6.40 -3.64 0.89
CA ASN A 191 6.95 -3.29 2.19
C ASN A 191 8.26 -4.03 2.42
N VAL A 192 9.21 -3.34 2.99
CA VAL A 192 10.51 -3.87 3.41
C VAL A 192 10.71 -3.49 4.87
N GLU A 193 10.79 -4.49 5.74
CA GLU A 193 11.07 -4.28 7.15
C GLU A 193 12.57 -4.24 7.41
N ALA A 194 13.00 -3.44 8.36
CA ALA A 194 14.38 -3.45 8.79
C ALA A 194 14.76 -4.81 9.40
N GLY A 195 15.97 -5.30 9.09
CA GLY A 195 16.43 -6.61 9.55
C GLY A 195 17.14 -7.40 8.46
N PRO A 196 16.95 -8.71 8.36
CA PRO A 196 17.42 -9.49 7.23
C PRO A 196 16.74 -9.06 5.94
N MET A 197 17.27 -9.45 4.80
CA MET A 197 16.65 -9.17 3.52
C MET A 197 15.26 -9.82 3.43
N ASN A 198 14.23 -8.99 3.33
CA ASN A 198 12.82 -9.39 3.29
C ASN A 198 12.01 -8.40 2.45
N MET A 199 10.83 -8.81 2.07
CA MET A 199 9.84 -7.98 1.41
C MET A 199 8.45 -8.60 1.60
N SER A 200 7.42 -7.79 1.82
CA SER A 200 6.04 -8.24 1.61
C SER A 200 5.40 -7.45 0.48
N VAL A 201 4.43 -8.09 -0.16
CA VAL A 201 3.62 -7.48 -1.22
C VAL A 201 2.16 -7.70 -0.87
N ASP A 202 1.45 -6.58 -0.69
CA ASP A 202 0.02 -6.64 -0.46
C ASP A 202 -0.72 -6.25 -1.74
N ILE A 203 -1.88 -6.86 -1.92
CA ILE A 203 -2.85 -6.40 -2.90
C ILE A 203 -4.19 -6.15 -2.21
N THR A 204 -4.72 -4.95 -2.42
CA THR A 204 -5.95 -4.46 -1.81
C THR A 204 -7.03 -4.41 -2.89
N ARG A 205 -7.93 -5.39 -2.92
CA ARG A 205 -8.95 -5.55 -3.97
C ARG A 205 -10.34 -5.17 -3.46
N PRO A 206 -11.17 -4.51 -4.29
CA PRO A 206 -12.58 -4.37 -3.95
C PRO A 206 -13.27 -5.73 -3.89
N GLY A 207 -13.94 -6.02 -2.79
CA GLY A 207 -14.88 -7.13 -2.63
C GLY A 207 -16.33 -6.65 -2.74
N GLY A 208 -16.51 -5.43 -3.25
CA GLY A 208 -17.74 -4.65 -3.34
C GLY A 208 -17.47 -3.20 -2.97
N ALA A 209 -18.49 -2.34 -2.97
CA ALA A 209 -18.31 -0.92 -2.69
C ALA A 209 -17.81 -0.63 -1.27
N GLU A 210 -18.20 -1.44 -0.28
CA GLU A 210 -17.88 -1.23 1.14
C GLU A 210 -17.12 -2.42 1.75
N ARG A 211 -16.39 -3.17 0.92
CA ARG A 211 -15.64 -4.34 1.35
C ARG A 211 -14.33 -4.44 0.58
N THR A 212 -13.26 -4.66 1.28
CA THR A 212 -11.93 -4.92 0.75
C THR A 212 -11.52 -6.35 1.06
N ILE A 213 -11.00 -7.04 0.05
CA ILE A 213 -10.36 -8.36 0.18
C ILE A 213 -8.89 -8.15 -0.18
N GLY A 214 -8.00 -8.63 0.66
CA GLY A 214 -6.58 -8.51 0.41
C GLY A 214 -5.82 -9.79 0.66
N LEU A 215 -4.61 -9.78 0.19
CA LEU A 215 -3.61 -10.78 0.51
C LEU A 215 -2.25 -10.11 0.69
N THR A 216 -1.43 -10.72 1.54
CA THR A 216 -0.04 -10.35 1.75
C THR A 216 0.83 -11.57 1.45
N ASP A 217 1.75 -11.42 0.50
CA ASP A 217 2.78 -12.42 0.21
C ASP A 217 4.10 -12.00 0.84
N TYR A 218 4.65 -12.84 1.70
CA TYR A 218 5.92 -12.61 2.37
C TYR A 218 7.07 -13.31 1.65
N TYR A 219 8.17 -12.58 1.47
CA TYR A 219 9.39 -13.02 0.82
C TYR A 219 10.60 -12.76 1.73
N PHE A 220 11.51 -13.70 1.79
CA PHE A 220 12.76 -13.59 2.55
C PHE A 220 13.92 -14.12 1.74
N ALA A 221 15.13 -13.66 2.02
CA ALA A 221 16.33 -14.28 1.52
C ALA A 221 16.46 -15.71 2.06
N GLU A 222 17.18 -16.58 1.33
CA GLU A 222 17.48 -17.94 1.76
C GLU A 222 18.31 -17.90 3.06
N GLY A 223 17.99 -18.80 3.98
CA GLY A 223 18.70 -18.93 5.27
C GLY A 223 18.19 -18.04 6.40
N VAL A 224 17.21 -17.18 6.19
CA VAL A 224 16.52 -16.47 7.29
C VAL A 224 15.75 -17.51 8.11
N ASP A 225 16.02 -17.55 9.41
CA ASP A 225 15.42 -18.52 10.32
C ASP A 225 13.93 -18.26 10.59
N ASP A 226 13.21 -19.32 10.98
CA ASP A 226 11.76 -19.28 11.17
C ASP A 226 11.31 -18.38 12.34
N GLU A 227 12.15 -18.16 13.34
CA GLU A 227 11.83 -17.26 14.45
C GLU A 227 11.84 -15.79 13.99
N THR A 228 12.86 -15.42 13.23
CA THR A 228 12.99 -14.09 12.62
C THR A 228 11.84 -13.83 11.64
N VAL A 229 11.53 -14.80 10.78
CA VAL A 229 10.38 -14.70 9.84
C VAL A 229 9.10 -14.44 10.60
N ARG A 230 8.79 -15.25 11.62
CA ARG A 230 7.58 -15.05 12.43
C ARG A 230 7.55 -13.69 13.12
N GLY A 231 8.66 -13.25 13.70
CA GLY A 231 8.72 -11.96 14.38
C GLY A 231 8.38 -10.77 13.46
N ILE A 232 8.88 -10.77 12.22
CA ILE A 232 8.58 -9.76 11.22
C ILE A 232 7.10 -9.84 10.79
N MET A 233 6.60 -11.04 10.51
CA MET A 233 5.20 -11.24 10.11
C MET A 233 4.22 -10.87 11.22
N GLU A 234 4.49 -11.23 12.47
CA GLU A 234 3.66 -10.86 13.62
C GLU A 234 3.64 -9.34 13.85
N PHE A 235 4.79 -8.68 13.67
CA PHE A 235 4.89 -7.23 13.74
C PHE A 235 4.03 -6.55 12.67
N ALA A 236 4.17 -6.95 11.41
CA ALA A 236 3.37 -6.40 10.30
C ALA A 236 1.86 -6.70 10.48
N ASN A 237 1.52 -7.93 10.89
CA ASN A 237 0.14 -8.32 11.12
C ASN A 237 -0.53 -7.52 12.25
N GLN A 238 0.21 -7.21 13.33
CA GLN A 238 -0.31 -6.39 14.42
C GLN A 238 -0.69 -4.98 13.93
N VAL A 239 0.16 -4.35 13.12
CA VAL A 239 -0.13 -3.05 12.49
C VAL A 239 -1.38 -3.16 11.61
N GLY A 240 -1.46 -4.15 10.76
CA GLY A 240 -2.62 -4.36 9.89
C GLY A 240 -3.94 -4.57 10.63
N LEU A 241 -3.94 -5.24 11.80
CA LEU A 241 -5.13 -5.40 12.64
C LEU A 241 -5.56 -4.08 13.29
N GLU A 242 -4.60 -3.26 13.71
CA GLU A 242 -4.86 -1.93 14.26
C GLU A 242 -5.45 -1.02 13.17
N ASP A 243 -4.89 -1.03 11.96
CA ASP A 243 -5.40 -0.30 10.80
C ASP A 243 -6.79 -0.73 10.38
N ALA A 244 -7.07 -2.02 10.33
CA ALA A 244 -8.38 -2.53 9.95
C ALA A 244 -9.52 -1.94 10.81
N ALA A 245 -9.27 -1.73 12.11
CA ALA A 245 -10.24 -1.12 13.02
C ALA A 245 -10.49 0.37 12.71
N LEU A 246 -9.43 1.11 12.36
CA LEU A 246 -9.50 2.52 11.96
C LEU A 246 -10.25 2.66 10.63
N VAL A 247 -9.82 1.92 9.61
CA VAL A 247 -10.40 1.90 8.26
C VAL A 247 -11.89 1.59 8.30
N ALA A 248 -12.31 0.57 9.07
CA ALA A 248 -13.72 0.25 9.27
C ALA A 248 -14.49 1.37 9.97
N SER A 249 -13.85 2.13 10.85
CA SER A 249 -14.47 3.29 11.52
C SER A 249 -14.67 4.46 10.55
N VAL A 250 -13.68 4.75 9.71
CA VAL A 250 -13.76 5.79 8.66
C VAL A 250 -14.87 5.45 7.67
N GLN A 251 -14.96 4.20 7.20
CA GLN A 251 -16.02 3.76 6.30
C GLN A 251 -17.43 4.02 6.89
N ARG A 252 -17.65 3.71 8.16
CA ARG A 252 -18.93 4.01 8.83
C ARG A 252 -19.25 5.51 8.86
N GLY A 253 -18.21 6.34 9.04
CA GLY A 253 -18.33 7.79 8.98
C GLY A 253 -18.77 8.30 7.61
N LEU A 254 -18.10 7.82 6.56
CA LEU A 254 -18.42 8.14 5.16
C LEU A 254 -19.83 7.67 4.78
N GLY A 255 -20.20 6.45 5.14
CA GLY A 255 -21.53 5.87 4.88
C GLY A 255 -22.67 6.55 5.63
N SER A 256 -22.40 7.38 6.64
CA SER A 256 -23.42 8.13 7.38
C SER A 256 -24.14 9.20 6.56
N GLY A 257 -23.55 9.64 5.45
CA GLY A 257 -24.04 10.75 4.63
C GLY A 257 -23.98 12.14 5.28
N MET A 258 -23.41 12.24 6.49
CA MET A 258 -23.33 13.50 7.24
C MET A 258 -22.20 14.41 6.75
N ILE A 259 -21.16 13.85 6.14
CA ILE A 259 -19.99 14.55 5.68
C ILE A 259 -19.85 14.30 4.18
N PRO A 260 -20.03 15.31 3.32
CA PRO A 260 -19.96 15.13 1.87
C PRO A 260 -18.52 14.87 1.36
N HIS A 261 -17.52 15.39 2.04
CA HIS A 261 -16.09 15.18 1.80
C HIS A 261 -15.30 15.53 3.07
N GLY A 262 -14.13 14.96 3.24
CA GLY A 262 -13.17 15.28 4.29
C GLY A 262 -12.25 16.44 3.90
N ARG A 263 -11.24 16.68 4.74
CA ARG A 263 -10.18 17.64 4.48
C ARG A 263 -8.83 17.06 4.91
N LEU A 264 -7.85 17.11 4.01
CA LEU A 264 -6.51 16.61 4.24
C LEU A 264 -5.64 17.66 4.93
N LEU A 265 -4.80 17.22 5.84
CA LEU A 265 -3.68 17.96 6.38
C LEU A 265 -2.47 17.79 5.42
N LEU A 266 -2.38 18.63 4.40
CA LEU A 266 -1.43 18.46 3.29
C LEU A 266 0.04 18.39 3.71
N SER A 267 0.40 18.90 4.88
CA SER A 267 1.76 18.74 5.42
C SER A 267 2.11 17.29 5.78
N SER A 268 1.11 16.45 6.06
CA SER A 268 1.29 15.05 6.49
C SER A 268 0.58 14.04 5.59
N GLU A 269 -0.44 14.49 4.84
CA GLU A 269 -1.36 13.63 4.07
C GLU A 269 -1.28 13.90 2.55
N HIS A 270 -0.20 14.49 2.07
CA HIS A 270 -0.04 14.81 0.65
C HIS A 270 0.06 13.57 -0.26
N LEU A 271 0.41 12.39 0.28
CA LEU A 271 0.37 11.14 -0.50
C LEU A 271 -1.07 10.66 -0.70
N ILE A 272 -1.98 10.91 0.25
CA ILE A 272 -3.42 10.68 0.05
C ILE A 272 -3.92 11.58 -1.08
N GLN A 273 -3.60 12.87 -1.04
CA GLN A 273 -3.97 13.78 -2.13
C GLN A 273 -3.44 13.30 -3.49
N HIS A 274 -2.21 12.81 -3.54
CA HIS A 274 -1.63 12.23 -4.76
C HIS A 274 -2.47 11.05 -5.27
N PHE A 275 -2.80 10.10 -4.39
CA PHE A 275 -3.63 8.94 -4.71
C PHE A 275 -5.03 9.33 -5.18
N GLU A 276 -5.71 10.22 -4.45
CA GLU A 276 -7.05 10.69 -4.83
C GLU A 276 -7.08 11.39 -6.19
N ASN A 277 -6.01 12.12 -6.54
CA ASN A 277 -5.86 12.70 -7.87
C ASN A 277 -5.70 11.63 -8.97
N LEU A 278 -5.01 10.51 -8.69
CA LEU A 278 -4.93 9.37 -9.61
C LEU A 278 -6.31 8.71 -9.80
N VAL A 279 -7.05 8.48 -8.72
CA VAL A 279 -8.43 7.96 -8.77
C VAL A 279 -9.33 8.91 -9.58
N PHE A 280 -9.31 10.20 -9.26
CA PHE A 280 -10.08 11.21 -9.98
C PHE A 280 -9.75 11.21 -11.47
N ALA A 281 -8.47 11.21 -11.82
CA ALA A 281 -8.04 11.20 -13.22
C ALA A 281 -8.48 9.92 -13.96
N ALA A 282 -8.49 8.77 -13.30
CA ALA A 282 -8.95 7.51 -13.89
C ALA A 282 -10.46 7.51 -14.14
N LEU A 283 -11.25 8.01 -13.19
CA LEU A 283 -12.72 7.96 -13.26
C LEU A 283 -13.34 9.05 -14.15
N THR A 284 -12.61 10.14 -14.42
CA THR A 284 -13.13 11.29 -15.19
C THR A 284 -12.63 11.35 -16.64
N ARG A 285 -11.87 10.36 -17.08
CA ARG A 285 -11.40 10.21 -18.48
C ARG A 285 -12.49 9.73 -19.41
#